data_dc0333816227487a0cae72ea44875f89
#
_entry.id   dc0333816227487a0cae72ea44875f89
#
_cell.length_a   1.000
_cell.length_b   1.000
_cell.length_c   1.000
_cell.angle_alpha   90.00
_cell.angle_beta   90.00
_cell.angle_gamma   90.00
#
_symmetry.space_group_name_H-M   'P 1'
#
loop_
_entity.id
_entity.type
_entity.pdbx_description
1 polymer ?
#
loop_
_entity_poly.entity_id
_entity_poly.type
_entity_poly.pdbx_seq_one_letter_code
_entity_poly.pdbx_strand_id
1 'polypeptide(L)'
;MNTIRAINLQQRKNVRNWIECWDSTKEFFSGVSDSEQAESWNRRWDPSEGNMGWHPSPMRNNKRMEEIFALIQEAGCTVEGARILDVGCGPGATSIPFAKAGADVTALDISSIALSRLNEHATKEGVSIKTIETSWWTADIRKLGLKKKFDLVFVTSTPAVRDAGCLDRMIGCSKKFCYYSFSLGNGGPMQTDHTGILQKVLKKDPSRRGNGRGSSPFINGFMYLYLLGYRPLVKINHHMRTKAVDWEEAANRTIRFLDHAGNFTSADKKKILRYYEAAAVDGKYSTRSEGYSGMMVWQVD
;
A
#
# COMPACT_ATOMS: atom_id res chain seq x y z
N MET A 1 0.40 -9.54 -27.54
CA MET A 1 1.03 -10.74 -26.96
C MET A 1 2.17 -10.24 -26.11
N ASN A 2 2.08 -10.45 -24.79
CA ASN A 2 3.12 -10.01 -23.86
C ASN A 2 4.37 -10.84 -24.14
N THR A 3 5.51 -10.17 -24.18
CA THR A 3 6.83 -10.82 -24.16
C THR A 3 7.02 -11.43 -22.76
N ILE A 4 6.24 -12.46 -22.44
CA ILE A 4 6.58 -13.36 -21.36
C ILE A 4 7.87 -14.00 -21.81
N ARG A 5 8.96 -13.80 -21.05
CA ARG A 5 10.20 -14.54 -21.26
C ARG A 5 9.83 -15.99 -21.54
N ALA A 6 10.46 -16.62 -22.53
CA ALA A 6 10.12 -17.99 -22.92
C ALA A 6 10.29 -18.92 -21.72
N ILE A 7 9.20 -19.17 -20.99
CA ILE A 7 9.18 -20.09 -19.86
C ILE A 7 8.77 -21.47 -20.35
N ASN A 8 9.42 -22.52 -19.84
CA ASN A 8 9.13 -23.90 -20.19
C ASN A 8 7.76 -24.36 -19.62
N LEU A 9 7.29 -25.55 -20.02
CA LEU A 9 6.00 -26.07 -19.64
C LEU A 9 5.85 -26.20 -18.09
N GLN A 10 6.90 -26.65 -17.41
CA GLN A 10 6.88 -26.79 -15.94
C GLN A 10 6.79 -25.44 -15.25
N GLN A 11 7.51 -24.43 -15.73
CA GLN A 11 7.42 -23.06 -15.20
C GLN A 11 6.00 -22.49 -15.40
N ARG A 12 5.37 -22.71 -16.57
CA ARG A 12 3.97 -22.29 -16.81
C ARG A 12 3.01 -22.91 -15.82
N LYS A 13 3.19 -24.20 -15.50
CA LYS A 13 2.38 -24.90 -14.48
C LYS A 13 2.57 -24.28 -13.10
N ASN A 14 3.82 -24.01 -12.71
CA ASN A 14 4.13 -23.37 -11.42
C ASN A 14 3.53 -21.98 -11.31
N VAL A 15 3.61 -21.15 -12.36
CA VAL A 15 2.98 -19.82 -12.43
C VAL A 15 1.46 -19.93 -12.25
N ARG A 16 0.80 -20.88 -12.94
CA ARG A 16 -0.65 -21.09 -12.83
C ARG A 16 -1.04 -21.47 -11.39
N ASN A 17 -0.37 -22.45 -10.81
CA ASN A 17 -0.63 -22.89 -9.44
C ASN A 17 -0.44 -21.75 -8.44
N TRP A 18 0.56 -20.87 -8.67
CA TRP A 18 0.80 -19.73 -7.81
C TRP A 18 -0.30 -18.68 -7.95
N ILE A 19 -0.78 -18.41 -9.16
CA ILE A 19 -1.92 -17.52 -9.40
C ILE A 19 -3.16 -18.03 -8.65
N GLU A 20 -3.48 -19.33 -8.76
CA GLU A 20 -4.60 -19.95 -8.05
C GLU A 20 -4.45 -19.81 -6.52
N CYS A 21 -3.24 -20.02 -6.00
CA CYS A 21 -2.94 -19.78 -4.58
C CYS A 21 -3.13 -18.32 -4.19
N TRP A 22 -2.65 -17.37 -4.99
CA TRP A 22 -2.85 -15.95 -4.75
C TRP A 22 -4.32 -15.54 -4.81
N ASP A 23 -5.04 -16.06 -5.80
CA ASP A 23 -6.46 -15.79 -6.00
C ASP A 23 -7.32 -16.29 -4.84
N SER A 24 -6.94 -17.40 -4.21
CA SER A 24 -7.61 -17.88 -2.99
C SER A 24 -7.49 -16.94 -1.79
N THR A 25 -6.59 -15.97 -1.83
CA THR A 25 -6.43 -14.96 -0.77
C THR A 25 -7.23 -13.68 -1.01
N LYS A 26 -7.96 -13.57 -2.14
CA LYS A 26 -8.69 -12.36 -2.55
C LYS A 26 -10.01 -12.12 -1.82
N GLU A 27 -10.44 -12.98 -0.91
CA GLU A 27 -11.73 -12.85 -0.20
C GLU A 27 -11.98 -11.45 0.37
N PHE A 28 -10.93 -10.75 0.76
CA PHE A 28 -11.02 -9.38 1.29
C PHE A 28 -11.49 -8.33 0.26
N PHE A 29 -11.31 -8.58 -1.03
CA PHE A 29 -11.67 -7.66 -2.12
C PHE A 29 -12.77 -8.21 -3.03
N SER A 30 -13.31 -9.40 -2.72
CA SER A 30 -14.35 -10.03 -3.53
C SER A 30 -15.67 -9.29 -3.39
N GLY A 31 -16.32 -9.01 -4.51
CA GLY A 31 -17.66 -8.42 -4.55
C GLY A 31 -17.73 -6.90 -4.43
N VAL A 32 -16.60 -6.20 -4.29
CA VAL A 32 -16.59 -4.72 -4.24
C VAL A 32 -16.38 -4.17 -5.66
N SER A 33 -17.32 -3.37 -6.14
CA SER A 33 -17.24 -2.69 -7.44
C SER A 33 -16.22 -1.54 -7.42
N ASP A 34 -15.77 -1.11 -8.61
CA ASP A 34 -14.87 0.05 -8.72
C ASP A 34 -15.51 1.34 -8.18
N SER A 35 -16.83 1.51 -8.33
CA SER A 35 -17.57 2.66 -7.79
C SER A 35 -17.58 2.67 -6.26
N GLU A 36 -17.90 1.54 -5.62
CA GLU A 36 -17.87 1.42 -4.16
C GLU A 36 -16.48 1.69 -3.59
N GLN A 37 -15.44 1.24 -4.30
CA GLN A 37 -14.07 1.55 -3.92
C GLN A 37 -13.75 3.03 -4.06
N ALA A 38 -14.10 3.65 -5.20
CA ALA A 38 -13.91 5.08 -5.40
C ALA A 38 -14.55 5.89 -4.28
N GLU A 39 -15.81 5.58 -3.92
CA GLU A 39 -16.51 6.23 -2.82
C GLU A 39 -15.81 6.03 -1.48
N SER A 40 -15.36 4.79 -1.20
CA SER A 40 -14.65 4.47 0.05
C SER A 40 -13.33 5.26 0.17
N TRP A 41 -12.57 5.35 -0.91
CA TRP A 41 -11.33 6.11 -0.93
C TRP A 41 -11.58 7.61 -0.94
N ASN A 42 -12.64 8.12 -1.61
CA ASN A 42 -13.04 9.52 -1.53
C ASN A 42 -13.33 9.92 -0.08
N ARG A 43 -14.19 9.16 0.65
CA ARG A 43 -14.43 9.42 2.07
C ARG A 43 -13.15 9.42 2.91
N ARG A 44 -12.22 8.52 2.62
CA ARG A 44 -10.93 8.45 3.34
C ARG A 44 -10.06 9.69 3.12
N TRP A 45 -10.11 10.27 1.93
CA TRP A 45 -9.29 11.42 1.56
C TRP A 45 -10.00 12.76 1.78
N ASP A 46 -11.29 12.75 2.13
CA ASP A 46 -12.08 13.96 2.39
C ASP A 46 -11.72 14.55 3.76
N PRO A 47 -11.19 15.79 3.82
CA PRO A 47 -10.89 16.45 5.09
C PRO A 47 -12.13 16.71 5.95
N SER A 48 -13.32 16.89 5.35
CA SER A 48 -14.56 17.20 6.05
C SER A 48 -15.09 16.02 6.88
N GLU A 49 -14.71 14.79 6.51
CA GLU A 49 -15.08 13.55 7.23
C GLU A 49 -14.25 13.34 8.51
N GLY A 50 -13.40 14.29 8.92
CA GLY A 50 -12.51 14.14 10.05
C GLY A 50 -11.42 13.07 9.85
N ASN A 51 -11.44 12.40 8.72
CA ASN A 51 -10.40 11.51 8.26
C ASN A 51 -9.29 12.35 7.62
N MET A 52 -8.43 12.91 8.46
CA MET A 52 -7.14 13.38 7.95
C MET A 52 -6.43 12.12 7.44
N GLY A 53 -6.57 11.84 6.14
CA GLY A 53 -5.97 10.72 5.48
C GLY A 53 -4.52 10.56 5.92
N TRP A 54 -4.00 9.35 5.89
CA TRP A 54 -2.65 9.03 6.34
C TRP A 54 -1.62 9.99 5.70
N HIS A 55 -1.22 10.99 6.48
CA HIS A 55 -0.11 11.87 6.16
C HIS A 55 1.09 11.42 6.98
N PRO A 56 2.09 10.79 6.38
CA PRO A 56 3.36 10.62 7.08
C PRO A 56 3.90 12.00 7.45
N SER A 57 4.49 12.12 8.64
CA SER A 57 5.21 13.36 8.95
C SER A 57 6.26 13.65 7.86
N PRO A 58 6.56 14.91 7.54
CA PRO A 58 7.52 15.27 6.49
C PRO A 58 8.85 14.52 6.63
N MET A 59 9.41 14.47 7.84
CA MET A 59 10.65 13.75 8.15
C MET A 59 10.57 12.27 7.77
N ARG A 60 9.45 11.60 8.07
CA ARG A 60 9.26 10.19 7.78
C ARG A 60 9.08 9.94 6.29
N ASN A 61 8.40 10.85 5.59
CA ASN A 61 8.26 10.75 4.15
C ASN A 61 9.60 10.94 3.45
N ASN A 62 10.41 11.89 3.89
CA ASN A 62 11.75 12.14 3.35
C ASN A 62 12.65 10.91 3.49
N LYS A 63 12.77 10.33 4.71
CA LYS A 63 13.56 9.11 4.92
C LYS A 63 13.09 7.95 4.03
N ARG A 64 11.78 7.78 3.88
CA ARG A 64 11.21 6.75 3.00
C ARG A 64 11.56 7.01 1.55
N MET A 65 11.51 8.26 1.09
CA MET A 65 11.87 8.62 -0.28
C MET A 65 13.36 8.41 -0.54
N GLU A 66 14.24 8.73 0.42
CA GLU A 66 15.68 8.43 0.33
C GLU A 66 15.93 6.92 0.14
N GLU A 67 15.25 6.07 0.91
CA GLU A 67 15.34 4.60 0.78
C GLU A 67 14.83 4.12 -0.60
N ILE A 68 13.76 4.71 -1.11
CA ILE A 68 13.19 4.41 -2.43
C ILE A 68 14.17 4.83 -3.53
N PHE A 69 14.67 6.06 -3.49
CA PHE A 69 15.63 6.55 -4.48
C PHE A 69 16.91 5.73 -4.50
N ALA A 70 17.45 5.38 -3.33
CA ALA A 70 18.63 4.53 -3.23
C ALA A 70 18.41 3.17 -3.90
N LEU A 71 17.27 2.50 -3.66
CA LEU A 71 16.97 1.20 -4.26
C LEU A 71 16.74 1.29 -5.78
N ILE A 72 16.09 2.34 -6.26
CA ILE A 72 15.86 2.59 -7.69
C ILE A 72 17.19 2.85 -8.39
N GLN A 73 18.07 3.63 -7.78
CA GLN A 73 19.41 3.92 -8.32
C GLN A 73 20.30 2.67 -8.31
N GLU A 74 20.27 1.86 -7.24
CA GLU A 74 21.00 0.58 -7.16
C GLU A 74 20.56 -0.37 -8.27
N ALA A 75 19.29 -0.35 -8.66
CA ALA A 75 18.77 -1.12 -9.79
C ALA A 75 19.18 -0.54 -11.17
N GLY A 76 19.86 0.60 -11.21
CA GLY A 76 20.29 1.26 -12.46
C GLY A 76 19.25 2.18 -13.10
N CYS A 77 18.19 2.56 -12.38
CA CYS A 77 17.18 3.48 -12.87
C CYS A 77 17.49 4.92 -12.45
N THR A 78 17.64 5.82 -13.42
CA THR A 78 17.77 7.27 -13.18
C THR A 78 16.38 7.89 -13.10
N VAL A 79 16.15 8.74 -12.10
CA VAL A 79 14.87 9.42 -11.88
C VAL A 79 14.78 10.72 -12.70
N GLU A 80 15.84 11.49 -12.75
CA GLU A 80 15.89 12.75 -13.50
C GLU A 80 15.61 12.49 -14.99
N GLY A 81 14.66 13.22 -15.56
CA GLY A 81 14.20 13.07 -16.94
C GLY A 81 13.39 11.81 -17.23
N ALA A 82 13.22 10.91 -16.25
CA ALA A 82 12.45 9.69 -16.44
C ALA A 82 10.94 9.98 -16.52
N ARG A 83 10.23 9.25 -17.37
CA ARG A 83 8.77 9.19 -17.35
C ARG A 83 8.33 8.16 -16.33
N ILE A 84 7.64 8.62 -15.30
CA ILE A 84 7.20 7.77 -14.18
C ILE A 84 5.67 7.69 -14.16
N LEU A 85 5.13 6.47 -14.04
CA LEU A 85 3.73 6.24 -13.71
C LEU A 85 3.64 5.86 -12.23
N ASP A 86 3.02 6.70 -11.41
CA ASP A 86 2.73 6.43 -10.00
C ASP A 86 1.29 5.93 -9.86
N VAL A 87 1.10 4.65 -9.55
CA VAL A 87 -0.20 3.99 -9.47
C VAL A 87 -0.69 3.90 -8.04
N GLY A 88 -1.92 4.37 -7.80
CA GLY A 88 -2.47 4.53 -6.45
C GLY A 88 -1.71 5.64 -5.69
N CYS A 89 -1.53 6.76 -6.38
CA CYS A 89 -0.68 7.88 -5.93
C CYS A 89 -1.20 8.60 -4.69
N GLY A 90 -2.51 8.46 -4.39
CA GLY A 90 -3.15 9.23 -3.33
C GLY A 90 -2.93 10.75 -3.51
N PRO A 91 -2.77 11.50 -2.42
CA PRO A 91 -2.54 12.95 -2.47
C PRO A 91 -1.08 13.35 -2.81
N GLY A 92 -0.29 12.45 -3.42
CA GLY A 92 0.99 12.78 -4.03
C GLY A 92 2.24 12.61 -3.15
N ALA A 93 2.16 11.81 -2.08
CA ALA A 93 3.29 11.61 -1.16
C ALA A 93 4.58 11.09 -1.85
N THR A 94 4.46 10.45 -3.00
CA THR A 94 5.57 9.95 -3.83
C THR A 94 5.69 10.71 -5.15
N SER A 95 4.57 11.04 -5.78
CA SER A 95 4.54 11.77 -7.06
C SER A 95 5.25 13.12 -6.99
N ILE A 96 5.02 13.89 -5.92
CA ILE A 96 5.64 15.21 -5.75
C ILE A 96 7.16 15.12 -5.59
N PRO A 97 7.73 14.26 -4.70
CA PRO A 97 9.17 14.05 -4.65
C PRO A 97 9.80 13.60 -5.97
N PHE A 98 9.14 12.74 -6.75
CA PHE A 98 9.63 12.36 -8.08
C PHE A 98 9.66 13.54 -9.04
N ALA A 99 8.58 14.35 -9.06
CA ALA A 99 8.54 15.54 -9.92
C ALA A 99 9.61 16.58 -9.51
N LYS A 100 9.84 16.77 -8.20
CA LYS A 100 10.94 17.61 -7.68
C LYS A 100 12.32 17.10 -8.07
N ALA A 101 12.47 15.78 -8.21
CA ALA A 101 13.70 15.16 -8.69
C ALA A 101 13.85 15.18 -10.22
N GLY A 102 13.02 15.95 -10.92
CA GLY A 102 13.10 16.17 -12.37
C GLY A 102 12.42 15.12 -13.25
N ALA A 103 11.57 14.24 -12.69
CA ALA A 103 10.82 13.27 -13.48
C ALA A 103 9.56 13.88 -14.13
N ASP A 104 9.18 13.39 -15.33
CA ASP A 104 7.85 13.62 -15.94
C ASP A 104 6.86 12.60 -15.33
N VAL A 105 6.10 13.04 -14.33
CA VAL A 105 5.22 12.17 -13.54
C VAL A 105 3.80 12.15 -14.09
N THR A 106 3.27 10.96 -14.29
CA THR A 106 1.84 10.70 -14.46
C THR A 106 1.35 9.95 -13.23
N ALA A 107 0.39 10.52 -12.50
CA ALA A 107 -0.17 9.99 -11.27
C ALA A 107 -1.56 9.42 -11.53
N LEU A 108 -1.82 8.19 -11.10
CA LEU A 108 -3.08 7.49 -11.31
C LEU A 108 -3.68 7.08 -9.97
N ASP A 109 -4.95 7.43 -9.75
CA ASP A 109 -5.71 6.99 -8.57
C ASP A 109 -7.18 6.80 -8.93
N ILE A 110 -7.89 6.02 -8.13
CA ILE A 110 -9.34 5.82 -8.25
C ILE A 110 -10.13 6.96 -7.58
N SER A 111 -9.51 7.69 -6.66
CA SER A 111 -10.13 8.75 -5.86
C SER A 111 -9.94 10.12 -6.50
N SER A 112 -11.03 10.71 -6.95
CA SER A 112 -11.04 12.12 -7.45
C SER A 112 -10.58 13.10 -6.36
N ILE A 113 -10.96 12.88 -5.09
CA ILE A 113 -10.56 13.72 -3.97
C ILE A 113 -9.05 13.64 -3.72
N ALA A 114 -8.47 12.43 -3.80
CA ALA A 114 -7.02 12.27 -3.69
C ALA A 114 -6.29 13.05 -4.79
N LEU A 115 -6.75 12.95 -6.03
CA LEU A 115 -6.16 13.65 -7.18
C LEU A 115 -6.33 15.18 -7.09
N SER A 116 -7.48 15.68 -6.60
CA SER A 116 -7.64 17.11 -6.33
C SER A 116 -6.60 17.62 -5.34
N ARG A 117 -6.43 16.90 -4.22
CA ARG A 117 -5.41 17.24 -3.21
C ARG A 117 -3.97 17.13 -3.74
N LEU A 118 -3.71 16.14 -4.60
CA LEU A 118 -2.41 16.05 -5.28
C LEU A 118 -2.14 17.30 -6.10
N ASN A 119 -3.12 17.75 -6.91
CA ASN A 119 -2.97 18.94 -7.75
C ASN A 119 -2.75 20.21 -6.91
N GLU A 120 -3.47 20.36 -5.79
CA GLU A 120 -3.26 21.48 -4.85
C GLU A 120 -1.85 21.46 -4.25
N HIS A 121 -1.38 20.29 -3.83
CA HIS A 121 -0.04 20.12 -3.27
C HIS A 121 1.03 20.37 -4.33
N ALA A 122 0.87 19.82 -5.54
CA ALA A 122 1.81 20.03 -6.65
C ALA A 122 1.94 21.52 -7.00
N THR A 123 0.84 22.25 -7.04
CA THR A 123 0.84 23.71 -7.26
C THR A 123 1.60 24.44 -6.16
N LYS A 124 1.36 24.11 -4.89
CA LYS A 124 2.09 24.70 -3.75
C LYS A 124 3.60 24.43 -3.81
N GLU A 125 3.97 23.27 -4.30
CA GLU A 125 5.36 22.83 -4.41
C GLU A 125 6.03 23.24 -5.73
N GLY A 126 5.30 23.94 -6.63
CA GLY A 126 5.82 24.44 -7.90
C GLY A 126 6.16 23.37 -8.91
N VAL A 127 5.48 22.21 -8.87
CA VAL A 127 5.71 21.10 -9.80
C VAL A 127 4.45 20.80 -10.62
N SER A 128 4.63 20.26 -11.84
CA SER A 128 3.54 19.81 -12.70
C SER A 128 3.46 18.30 -12.74
N ILE A 129 2.26 17.76 -12.53
CA ILE A 129 2.00 16.30 -12.51
C ILE A 129 0.72 16.06 -13.34
N LYS A 130 0.78 15.10 -14.27
CA LYS A 130 -0.40 14.66 -15.02
C LYS A 130 -1.20 13.69 -14.17
N THR A 131 -2.51 13.87 -14.07
CA THR A 131 -3.38 12.98 -13.29
C THR A 131 -4.33 12.18 -14.17
N ILE A 132 -4.62 10.93 -13.76
CA ILE A 132 -5.58 10.03 -14.42
C ILE A 132 -6.47 9.42 -13.33
N GLU A 133 -7.77 9.70 -13.39
CA GLU A 133 -8.77 9.10 -12.51
C GLU A 133 -9.23 7.77 -13.14
N THR A 134 -8.85 6.64 -12.52
CA THR A 134 -9.29 5.31 -12.94
C THR A 134 -8.95 4.24 -11.91
N SER A 135 -9.69 3.14 -11.92
CA SER A 135 -9.33 1.94 -11.17
C SER A 135 -8.19 1.20 -11.85
N TRP A 136 -7.09 0.94 -11.13
CA TRP A 136 -6.01 0.10 -11.63
C TRP A 136 -6.43 -1.36 -11.84
N TRP A 137 -7.43 -1.81 -11.11
CA TRP A 137 -7.91 -3.20 -11.19
C TRP A 137 -8.53 -3.54 -12.53
N THR A 138 -9.18 -2.56 -13.17
CA THR A 138 -9.91 -2.73 -14.44
C THR A 138 -9.31 -1.91 -15.59
N ALA A 139 -8.24 -1.15 -15.34
CA ALA A 139 -7.62 -0.27 -16.30
C ALA A 139 -7.25 -0.98 -17.62
N ASP A 140 -7.76 -0.48 -18.73
CA ASP A 140 -7.27 -0.83 -20.07
C ASP A 140 -6.10 0.09 -20.45
N ILE A 141 -4.88 -0.40 -20.22
CA ILE A 141 -3.65 0.35 -20.46
C ILE A 141 -3.42 0.74 -21.93
N ARG A 142 -4.12 0.08 -22.89
CA ARG A 142 -4.05 0.43 -24.31
C ARG A 142 -4.96 1.62 -24.59
N LYS A 143 -6.22 1.56 -24.17
CA LYS A 143 -7.19 2.66 -24.33
C LYS A 143 -6.72 3.93 -23.65
N LEU A 144 -6.07 3.81 -22.50
CA LEU A 144 -5.49 4.92 -21.74
C LEU A 144 -4.16 5.43 -22.31
N GLY A 145 -3.61 4.80 -23.36
CA GLY A 145 -2.33 5.20 -23.97
C GLY A 145 -1.14 5.03 -23.03
N LEU A 146 -1.18 4.05 -22.11
CA LEU A 146 -0.15 3.84 -21.09
C LEU A 146 0.85 2.73 -21.46
N LYS A 147 0.52 1.90 -22.48
CA LYS A 147 1.34 0.74 -22.86
C LYS A 147 2.73 1.16 -23.29
N LYS A 148 3.77 0.55 -22.67
CA LYS A 148 5.20 0.77 -22.99
C LYS A 148 5.58 2.25 -23.09
N LYS A 149 5.05 3.06 -22.16
CA LYS A 149 5.22 4.53 -22.20
C LYS A 149 6.22 5.04 -21.17
N PHE A 150 6.35 4.36 -20.02
CA PHE A 150 7.08 4.84 -18.86
C PHE A 150 8.44 4.16 -18.70
N ASP A 151 9.41 4.90 -18.22
CA ASP A 151 10.73 4.35 -17.89
C ASP A 151 10.69 3.63 -16.54
N LEU A 152 9.82 4.10 -15.61
CA LEU A 152 9.51 3.45 -14.34
C LEU A 152 8.00 3.42 -14.11
N VAL A 153 7.47 2.25 -13.75
CA VAL A 153 6.11 2.12 -13.18
C VAL A 153 6.22 1.83 -11.70
N PHE A 154 5.64 2.70 -10.90
CA PHE A 154 5.83 2.75 -9.46
C PHE A 154 4.51 2.50 -8.72
N VAL A 155 4.54 1.59 -7.73
CA VAL A 155 3.39 1.28 -6.86
C VAL A 155 3.88 1.15 -5.43
N THR A 156 3.28 1.87 -4.50
CA THR A 156 3.71 1.81 -3.11
C THR A 156 2.57 1.99 -2.11
N SER A 157 2.49 1.08 -1.13
CA SER A 157 1.57 1.17 0.03
C SER A 157 0.10 1.39 -0.35
N THR A 158 -0.32 0.84 -1.47
CA THR A 158 -1.68 0.93 -2.01
C THR A 158 -2.21 -0.48 -2.32
N PRO A 159 -3.51 -0.75 -2.16
CA PRO A 159 -4.13 -2.03 -2.56
C PRO A 159 -4.30 -2.16 -4.09
N ALA A 160 -3.74 -1.26 -4.89
CA ALA A 160 -3.83 -1.31 -6.35
C ALA A 160 -3.30 -2.63 -6.94
N VAL A 161 -2.34 -3.31 -6.28
CA VAL A 161 -1.87 -4.64 -6.69
C VAL A 161 -2.59 -5.72 -5.86
N ARG A 162 -3.75 -6.15 -6.34
CA ARG A 162 -4.51 -7.24 -5.71
C ARG A 162 -4.27 -8.62 -6.31
N ASP A 163 -3.77 -8.68 -7.54
CA ASP A 163 -3.62 -9.91 -8.33
C ASP A 163 -2.47 -9.82 -9.34
N ALA A 164 -2.16 -10.96 -9.97
CA ALA A 164 -1.15 -11.07 -11.01
C ALA A 164 -1.42 -10.14 -12.21
N GLY A 165 -2.69 -9.96 -12.59
CA GLY A 165 -3.06 -9.07 -13.69
C GLY A 165 -2.71 -7.61 -13.44
N CYS A 166 -2.69 -7.17 -12.17
CA CYS A 166 -2.23 -5.83 -11.80
C CYS A 166 -0.72 -5.67 -12.03
N LEU A 167 0.08 -6.69 -11.73
CA LEU A 167 1.53 -6.69 -12.05
C LEU A 167 1.78 -6.77 -13.55
N ASP A 168 1.00 -7.54 -14.30
CA ASP A 168 1.10 -7.60 -15.77
C ASP A 168 0.83 -6.23 -16.40
N ARG A 169 -0.13 -5.47 -15.85
CA ARG A 169 -0.36 -4.09 -16.30
C ARG A 169 0.85 -3.20 -16.01
N MET A 170 1.49 -3.34 -14.86
CA MET A 170 2.72 -2.60 -14.55
C MET A 170 3.81 -2.89 -15.58
N ILE A 171 4.09 -4.18 -15.84
CA ILE A 171 5.06 -4.63 -16.83
C ILE A 171 4.68 -4.13 -18.23
N GLY A 172 3.37 -4.17 -18.55
CA GLY A 172 2.83 -3.69 -19.82
C GLY A 172 2.99 -2.20 -20.05
N CYS A 173 2.96 -1.38 -18.99
CA CYS A 173 3.16 0.07 -19.06
C CYS A 173 4.64 0.48 -19.09
N SER A 174 5.51 -0.32 -18.48
CA SER A 174 6.93 -0.02 -18.35
C SER A 174 7.72 -0.36 -19.61
N LYS A 175 8.74 0.46 -19.90
CA LYS A 175 9.80 0.20 -20.87
C LYS A 175 11.03 -0.43 -20.24
N LYS A 176 11.32 -0.07 -18.97
CA LYS A 176 12.59 -0.44 -18.34
C LYS A 176 12.40 -1.04 -16.95
N PHE A 177 11.80 -0.31 -16.03
CA PHE A 177 11.74 -0.69 -14.61
C PHE A 177 10.33 -0.67 -14.06
N CYS A 178 10.07 -1.57 -13.13
CA CYS A 178 8.92 -1.51 -12.24
C CYS A 178 9.39 -1.51 -10.78
N TYR A 179 8.68 -0.78 -9.92
CA TYR A 179 8.87 -0.77 -8.48
C TYR A 179 7.57 -1.16 -7.78
N TYR A 180 7.67 -2.01 -6.79
CA TYR A 180 6.54 -2.35 -5.92
C TYR A 180 6.97 -2.43 -4.47
N SER A 181 6.21 -1.81 -3.56
CA SER A 181 6.40 -2.00 -2.14
C SER A 181 5.09 -2.11 -1.39
N PHE A 182 5.10 -2.99 -0.39
CA PHE A 182 3.95 -3.22 0.48
C PHE A 182 4.38 -3.77 1.84
N SER A 183 3.44 -3.82 2.79
CA SER A 183 3.64 -4.50 4.07
C SER A 183 3.83 -6.01 3.86
N LEU A 184 4.75 -6.60 4.59
CA LEU A 184 4.97 -8.07 4.57
C LEU A 184 3.94 -8.86 5.41
N GLY A 185 2.93 -8.19 5.97
CA GLY A 185 1.97 -8.84 6.87
C GLY A 185 2.54 -9.01 8.28
N ASN A 186 1.93 -9.83 9.08
CA ASN A 186 2.24 -10.20 10.48
C ASN A 186 3.30 -9.34 11.19
N GLY A 187 2.96 -8.16 11.62
CA GLY A 187 3.87 -7.20 12.24
C GLY A 187 3.61 -5.77 11.79
N GLY A 188 2.53 -5.53 11.07
CA GLY A 188 2.10 -4.17 10.76
C GLY A 188 1.84 -3.37 12.03
N PRO A 189 2.13 -2.05 12.02
CA PRO A 189 1.98 -1.20 13.21
C PRO A 189 0.58 -1.18 13.82
N MET A 190 -0.40 -1.75 13.13
CA MET A 190 -1.80 -1.82 13.58
C MET A 190 -2.16 -3.14 14.29
N GLN A 191 -1.28 -4.15 14.28
CA GLN A 191 -1.63 -5.46 14.86
C GLN A 191 -1.31 -5.60 16.34
N THR A 192 -0.34 -4.87 16.86
CA THR A 192 0.17 -5.11 18.20
C THR A 192 -0.83 -4.76 19.29
N ASP A 193 -1.39 -3.56 19.28
CA ASP A 193 -2.30 -3.16 20.36
C ASP A 193 -3.71 -3.71 20.16
N HIS A 194 -4.29 -3.59 18.96
CA HIS A 194 -5.68 -4.04 18.73
C HIS A 194 -5.83 -5.55 18.79
N THR A 195 -4.86 -6.32 18.28
CA THR A 195 -4.88 -7.79 18.36
C THR A 195 -4.66 -8.26 19.79
N GLY A 196 -3.72 -7.63 20.50
CA GLY A 196 -3.49 -7.90 21.92
C GLY A 196 -4.71 -7.61 22.78
N ILE A 197 -5.46 -6.56 22.49
CA ILE A 197 -6.71 -6.22 23.18
C ILE A 197 -7.82 -7.23 22.88
N LEU A 198 -7.98 -7.65 21.62
CA LEU A 198 -8.94 -8.70 21.28
C LEU A 198 -8.69 -9.97 22.08
N GLN A 199 -7.46 -10.41 22.17
CA GLN A 199 -7.09 -11.64 22.89
C GLN A 199 -7.12 -11.46 24.40
N LYS A 200 -6.41 -10.45 24.92
CA LYS A 200 -6.15 -10.31 26.35
C LYS A 200 -7.32 -9.70 27.11
N VAL A 201 -7.99 -8.71 26.53
CA VAL A 201 -9.04 -7.92 27.18
C VAL A 201 -10.43 -8.47 26.88
N LEU A 202 -10.70 -8.73 25.59
CA LEU A 202 -12.02 -9.16 25.14
C LEU A 202 -12.17 -10.68 25.05
N LYS A 203 -11.09 -11.44 25.19
CA LYS A 203 -11.06 -12.91 25.03
C LYS A 203 -11.64 -13.37 23.68
N LYS A 204 -11.51 -12.55 22.64
CA LYS A 204 -11.97 -12.83 21.29
C LYS A 204 -10.80 -13.28 20.43
N ASP A 205 -11.03 -14.30 19.59
CA ASP A 205 -10.01 -14.82 18.69
C ASP A 205 -9.87 -13.89 17.47
N PRO A 206 -8.70 -13.26 17.28
CA PRO A 206 -8.46 -12.40 16.13
C PRO A 206 -8.38 -13.17 14.81
N SER A 207 -8.16 -14.50 14.84
CA SER A 207 -8.03 -15.33 13.63
C SER A 207 -9.35 -15.54 12.89
N ARG A 208 -10.49 -15.39 13.59
CA ARG A 208 -11.85 -15.50 13.01
C ARG A 208 -12.25 -14.33 12.12
N ARG A 209 -11.48 -13.26 12.09
CA ARG A 209 -11.76 -12.10 11.25
C ARG A 209 -10.67 -12.01 10.20
N GLY A 210 -10.89 -12.56 9.06
CA GLY A 210 -10.33 -12.25 7.72
C GLY A 210 -8.97 -11.53 7.58
N ASN A 211 -8.28 -11.21 8.70
CA ASN A 211 -6.88 -10.84 8.69
C ASN A 211 -6.09 -12.12 8.40
N GLY A 212 -6.31 -12.60 7.18
CA GLY A 212 -5.85 -13.85 6.71
C GLY A 212 -4.38 -14.03 7.09
N ARG A 213 -4.09 -15.17 7.65
CA ARG A 213 -2.76 -15.79 7.55
C ARG A 213 -2.41 -16.06 6.07
N GLY A 214 -3.07 -15.36 5.15
CA GLY A 214 -2.76 -15.34 3.73
C GLY A 214 -1.42 -14.65 3.51
N SER A 215 -0.69 -15.06 2.49
CA SER A 215 0.60 -14.47 2.17
C SER A 215 0.43 -12.97 1.85
N SER A 216 1.40 -12.17 2.27
CA SER A 216 1.44 -10.75 1.97
C SER A 216 1.32 -10.50 0.47
N PRO A 217 0.55 -9.49 0.01
CA PRO A 217 0.54 -9.08 -1.41
C PRO A 217 1.95 -8.86 -1.97
N PHE A 218 2.90 -8.42 -1.15
CA PHE A 218 4.31 -8.32 -1.54
C PHE A 218 4.93 -9.68 -1.85
N ILE A 219 4.74 -10.68 -0.99
CA ILE A 219 5.26 -12.04 -1.20
C ILE A 219 4.60 -12.68 -2.42
N ASN A 220 3.29 -12.51 -2.58
CA ASN A 220 2.58 -13.01 -3.76
C ASN A 220 3.15 -12.44 -5.05
N GLY A 221 3.34 -11.12 -5.09
CA GLY A 221 3.93 -10.44 -6.24
C GLY A 221 5.38 -10.86 -6.49
N PHE A 222 6.20 -10.96 -5.45
CA PHE A 222 7.59 -11.41 -5.58
C PHE A 222 7.68 -12.81 -6.19
N MET A 223 6.93 -13.76 -5.65
CA MET A 223 6.93 -15.14 -6.13
C MET A 223 6.41 -15.24 -7.57
N TYR A 224 5.37 -14.47 -7.91
CA TYR A 224 4.87 -14.39 -9.27
C TYR A 224 5.96 -13.94 -10.26
N LEU A 225 6.65 -12.85 -9.95
CA LEU A 225 7.74 -12.33 -10.78
C LEU A 225 8.91 -13.30 -10.86
N TYR A 226 9.28 -13.92 -9.74
CA TYR A 226 10.36 -14.92 -9.70
C TYR A 226 10.06 -16.12 -10.60
N LEU A 227 8.85 -16.65 -10.57
CA LEU A 227 8.40 -17.76 -11.41
C LEU A 227 8.33 -17.39 -12.89
N LEU A 228 8.05 -16.12 -13.22
CA LEU A 228 8.14 -15.59 -14.59
C LEU A 228 9.58 -15.36 -15.07
N GLY A 229 10.58 -15.62 -14.24
CA GLY A 229 12.00 -15.47 -14.58
C GLY A 229 12.58 -14.09 -14.32
N TYR A 230 11.83 -13.16 -13.71
CA TYR A 230 12.39 -11.91 -13.22
C TYR A 230 13.26 -12.14 -11.99
N ARG A 231 14.19 -11.22 -11.76
CA ARG A 231 15.10 -11.24 -10.59
C ARG A 231 15.05 -9.87 -9.93
N PRO A 232 13.99 -9.61 -9.13
CA PRO A 232 13.86 -8.33 -8.45
C PRO A 232 15.00 -8.11 -7.46
N LEU A 233 15.53 -6.88 -7.42
CA LEU A 233 16.32 -6.40 -6.30
C LEU A 233 15.36 -6.12 -5.15
N VAL A 234 15.58 -6.75 -4.01
CA VAL A 234 14.64 -6.72 -2.87
C VAL A 234 15.31 -6.15 -1.63
N LYS A 235 14.61 -5.24 -0.95
CA LYS A 235 14.98 -4.75 0.37
C LYS A 235 13.83 -4.95 1.34
N ILE A 236 14.13 -5.50 2.51
CA ILE A 236 13.17 -5.68 3.60
C ILE A 236 13.55 -4.73 4.73
N ASN A 237 12.64 -3.87 5.11
CA ASN A 237 12.82 -2.93 6.21
C ASN A 237 12.04 -3.41 7.44
N HIS A 238 12.72 -3.43 8.58
CA HIS A 238 12.12 -3.64 9.89
C HIS A 238 11.83 -2.30 10.55
N HIS A 239 10.61 -2.12 11.00
CA HIS A 239 10.15 -0.90 11.64
C HIS A 239 9.75 -1.20 13.08
N MET A 240 10.42 -0.58 14.02
CA MET A 240 9.99 -0.56 15.42
C MET A 240 9.63 0.87 15.81
N ARG A 241 8.53 1.03 16.49
CA ARG A 241 8.06 2.34 16.98
C ARG A 241 7.51 2.20 18.37
N THR A 242 7.95 3.10 19.22
CA THR A 242 7.32 3.35 20.52
C THR A 242 6.83 4.79 20.50
N LYS A 243 5.59 5.01 20.87
CA LYS A 243 5.00 6.35 20.96
C LYS A 243 4.17 6.43 22.23
N ALA A 244 4.43 7.41 23.06
CA ALA A 244 3.55 7.77 24.16
C ALA A 244 2.44 8.66 23.61
N VAL A 245 1.19 8.27 23.82
CA VAL A 245 -0.02 9.00 23.42
C VAL A 245 -0.92 9.13 24.65
N ASP A 246 -1.81 10.08 24.61
CA ASP A 246 -2.87 10.13 25.63
C ASP A 246 -3.65 8.82 25.67
N TRP A 247 -3.93 8.30 26.85
CA TRP A 247 -4.55 6.98 26.98
C TRP A 247 -5.98 6.95 26.47
N GLU A 248 -6.74 8.03 26.61
CA GLU A 248 -8.11 8.12 26.07
C GLU A 248 -8.08 8.16 24.53
N GLU A 249 -7.14 8.91 23.94
CA GLU A 249 -6.93 8.92 22.48
C GLU A 249 -6.58 7.53 21.97
N ALA A 250 -5.69 6.80 22.65
CA ALA A 250 -5.33 5.42 22.31
C ALA A 250 -6.51 4.47 22.39
N ALA A 251 -7.29 4.55 23.50
CA ALA A 251 -8.48 3.76 23.71
C ALA A 251 -9.55 4.02 22.64
N ASN A 252 -9.85 5.30 22.38
CA ASN A 252 -10.84 5.71 21.39
C ASN A 252 -10.43 5.31 19.95
N ARG A 253 -9.15 5.37 19.62
CA ARG A 253 -8.63 4.86 18.34
C ARG A 253 -8.89 3.36 18.21
N THR A 254 -8.63 2.59 19.25
CA THR A 254 -8.88 1.15 19.25
C THR A 254 -10.36 0.84 19.15
N ILE A 255 -11.22 1.56 19.87
CA ILE A 255 -12.67 1.39 19.80
C ILE A 255 -13.16 1.66 18.36
N ARG A 256 -12.76 2.76 17.75
CA ARG A 256 -13.13 3.06 16.35
C ARG A 256 -12.68 1.98 15.37
N PHE A 257 -11.43 1.51 15.51
CA PHE A 257 -10.94 0.42 14.68
C PHE A 257 -11.77 -0.86 14.82
N LEU A 258 -12.14 -1.21 16.05
CA LEU A 258 -12.93 -2.41 16.33
C LEU A 258 -14.39 -2.25 15.90
N ASP A 259 -14.99 -1.07 16.00
CA ASP A 259 -16.36 -0.80 15.53
C ASP A 259 -16.48 -1.00 14.01
N HIS A 260 -15.46 -0.59 13.23
CA HIS A 260 -15.42 -0.87 11.80
C HIS A 260 -15.23 -2.37 11.49
N ALA A 261 -14.66 -3.11 12.41
CA ALA A 261 -14.36 -4.53 12.25
C ALA A 261 -15.50 -5.46 12.73
N GLY A 262 -16.64 -4.96 13.26
CA GLY A 262 -17.82 -5.74 13.62
C GLY A 262 -18.40 -5.41 15.01
N ASN A 263 -19.42 -6.14 15.42
CA ASN A 263 -20.26 -5.85 16.59
C ASN A 263 -19.48 -5.92 17.92
N PHE A 264 -19.24 -4.76 18.54
CA PHE A 264 -18.74 -4.62 19.90
C PHE A 264 -19.81 -4.00 20.79
N THR A 265 -19.98 -4.59 21.98
CA THR A 265 -20.95 -4.11 22.96
C THR A 265 -20.42 -2.91 23.74
N SER A 266 -21.31 -2.14 24.35
CA SER A 266 -20.92 -1.07 25.29
C SER A 266 -20.07 -1.61 26.44
N ALA A 267 -20.29 -2.86 26.86
CA ALA A 267 -19.45 -3.52 27.87
C ALA A 267 -18.03 -3.77 27.38
N ASP A 268 -17.87 -4.15 26.11
CA ASP A 268 -16.53 -4.33 25.49
C ASP A 268 -15.79 -2.99 25.43
N LYS A 269 -16.45 -1.90 25.05
CA LYS A 269 -15.86 -0.56 25.01
C LYS A 269 -15.39 -0.10 26.39
N LYS A 270 -16.20 -0.34 27.44
CA LYS A 270 -15.80 -0.06 28.83
C LYS A 270 -14.57 -0.86 29.27
N LYS A 271 -14.46 -2.14 28.88
CA LYS A 271 -13.26 -2.95 29.18
C LYS A 271 -12.01 -2.39 28.51
N ILE A 272 -12.13 -1.92 27.26
CA ILE A 272 -11.02 -1.31 26.52
C ILE A 272 -10.55 -0.03 27.23
N LEU A 273 -11.47 0.88 27.56
CA LEU A 273 -11.15 2.10 28.30
C LEU A 273 -10.41 1.81 29.60
N ARG A 274 -10.94 0.93 30.46
CA ARG A 274 -10.29 0.53 31.72
C ARG A 274 -8.88 -0.06 31.51
N TYR A 275 -8.70 -0.84 30.44
CA TYR A 275 -7.37 -1.40 30.13
C TYR A 275 -6.35 -0.32 29.84
N TYR A 276 -6.70 0.67 29.00
CA TYR A 276 -5.79 1.75 28.64
C TYR A 276 -5.52 2.68 29.83
N GLU A 277 -6.53 2.99 30.61
CA GLU A 277 -6.43 3.80 31.85
C GLU A 277 -5.48 3.12 32.85
N ALA A 278 -5.68 1.83 33.12
CA ALA A 278 -4.84 1.08 34.06
C ALA A 278 -3.40 0.88 33.60
N ALA A 279 -3.15 0.90 32.28
CA ALA A 279 -1.82 0.75 31.69
C ALA A 279 -1.11 2.10 31.44
N ALA A 280 -1.80 3.22 31.70
CA ALA A 280 -1.23 4.55 31.51
C ALA A 280 -0.27 4.91 32.65
N VAL A 281 0.80 5.61 32.29
CA VAL A 281 1.71 6.27 33.24
C VAL A 281 1.68 7.77 32.94
N ASP A 282 1.41 8.58 33.96
CA ASP A 282 1.25 10.04 33.84
C ASP A 282 0.28 10.44 32.70
N GLY A 283 -0.86 9.76 32.63
CA GLY A 283 -1.89 9.99 31.61
C GLY A 283 -1.50 9.56 30.18
N LYS A 284 -0.34 8.94 29.99
CA LYS A 284 0.15 8.48 28.69
C LYS A 284 0.20 6.96 28.61
N TYR A 285 -0.24 6.45 27.47
CA TYR A 285 -0.12 5.04 27.11
C TYR A 285 1.00 4.87 26.11
N SER A 286 1.93 3.95 26.40
CA SER A 286 3.04 3.64 25.50
C SER A 286 2.62 2.59 24.48
N THR A 287 2.39 3.02 23.24
CA THR A 287 2.16 2.11 22.12
C THR A 287 3.48 1.61 21.55
N ARG A 288 3.62 0.30 21.40
CA ARG A 288 4.72 -0.31 20.65
C ARG A 288 4.17 -0.95 19.40
N SER A 289 4.71 -0.56 18.25
CA SER A 289 4.38 -1.19 16.98
C SER A 289 5.64 -1.71 16.30
N GLU A 290 5.52 -2.90 15.75
CA GLU A 290 6.59 -3.59 15.02
C GLU A 290 6.02 -4.06 13.68
N GLY A 291 6.81 -3.96 12.62
CA GLY A 291 6.37 -4.38 11.31
C GLY A 291 7.50 -4.47 10.30
N TYR A 292 7.22 -5.18 9.24
CA TYR A 292 8.12 -5.32 8.11
C TYR A 292 7.46 -4.78 6.85
N SER A 293 8.26 -4.13 6.00
CA SER A 293 7.84 -3.74 4.65
C SER A 293 8.87 -4.24 3.64
N GLY A 294 8.38 -4.73 2.52
CA GLY A 294 9.20 -5.10 1.39
C GLY A 294 9.17 -4.02 0.33
N MET A 295 10.30 -3.79 -0.31
CA MET A 295 10.47 -2.99 -1.51
C MET A 295 11.17 -3.85 -2.55
N MET A 296 10.74 -3.78 -3.81
CA MET A 296 11.41 -4.47 -4.90
C MET A 296 11.40 -3.65 -6.19
N VAL A 297 12.50 -3.76 -6.93
CA VAL A 297 12.67 -3.17 -8.26
C VAL A 297 13.08 -4.28 -9.22
N TRP A 298 12.53 -4.29 -10.43
CA TRP A 298 12.93 -5.24 -11.47
C TRP A 298 12.92 -4.59 -12.84
N GLN A 299 13.77 -5.11 -13.73
CA GLN A 299 13.77 -4.78 -15.15
C GLN A 299 12.74 -5.60 -15.90
N VAL A 300 12.08 -5.00 -16.87
CA VAL A 300 11.01 -5.63 -17.67
C VAL A 300 11.48 -6.08 -19.07
N ASP A 301 12.75 -5.86 -19.39
CA ASP A 301 13.35 -6.21 -20.69
C ASP A 301 13.76 -7.70 -20.76
#